data_1c0583637b1f1a9c90916c175a7203d3
#
_entry.id   1c0583637b1f1a9c90916c175a7203d3
#
_cell.length_a   1.000
_cell.length_b   1.000
_cell.length_c   1.000
_cell.angle_alpha   90.00
_cell.angle_beta   90.00
_cell.angle_gamma   90.00
#
_symmetry.space_group_name_H-M   'P 1'
#
loop_
_entity.id
_entity.type
_entity.pdbx_description
1 polymer ?
#
loop_
_entity_poly.entity_id
_entity_poly.type
_entity_poly.pdbx_seq_one_letter_code
_entity_poly.pdbx_strand_id
1 'polypeptide(L)' 'MPDIKFEIIETYGVLSETDKGWKKELNLVSWNDNAPKYDLRDWSENHERMGKGITLNNYEFDKLKDILKNM' A
#
# COMPACT_ATOMS: atom_id res chain seq x y z
N MET A 1 0.58 -14.79 -18.73
CA MET A 1 0.32 -13.53 -18.02
C MET A 1 1.55 -13.08 -17.29
N PRO A 2 2.01 -11.88 -17.55
CA PRO A 2 3.13 -11.38 -16.79
C PRO A 2 2.70 -11.14 -15.35
N ASP A 3 3.49 -11.63 -14.44
CA ASP A 3 3.26 -11.36 -13.03
C ASP A 3 3.63 -9.92 -12.71
N ILE A 4 2.88 -9.31 -11.80
CA ILE A 4 3.23 -7.99 -11.31
C ILE A 4 4.39 -8.18 -10.34
N LYS A 5 5.51 -7.52 -10.64
CA LYS A 5 6.66 -7.55 -9.77
C LYS A 5 6.56 -6.40 -8.78
N PHE A 6 6.71 -6.72 -7.50
CA PHE A 6 6.65 -5.68 -6.46
C PHE A 6 7.59 -6.01 -5.33
N GLU A 7 7.97 -4.97 -4.61
CA GLU A 7 8.76 -5.11 -3.40
C GLU A 7 8.22 -4.14 -2.36
N ILE A 8 7.87 -4.65 -1.19
CA ILE A 8 7.44 -3.80 -0.08
C ILE A 8 8.71 -3.31 0.62
N ILE A 9 8.99 -2.02 0.48
CA ILE A 9 10.20 -1.41 1.03
C ILE A 9 10.04 -1.15 2.52
N GLU A 10 8.84 -0.66 2.90
CA GLU A 10 8.57 -0.31 4.29
C GLU A 10 7.08 -0.40 4.54
N THR A 11 6.70 -0.85 5.72
CA THR A 11 5.32 -0.88 6.17
C THR A 11 5.14 0.18 7.25
N TYR A 12 4.22 1.11 7.01
CA TYR A 12 3.96 2.19 7.96
C TYR A 12 2.91 1.80 8.99
N GLY A 13 1.95 0.98 8.61
CA GLY A 13 0.94 0.54 9.55
C GLY A 13 -0.17 -0.27 8.91
N VAL A 14 -0.99 -0.85 9.76
CA VAL A 14 -2.14 -1.67 9.37
C VAL A 14 -3.39 -0.94 9.84
N LEU A 15 -4.34 -0.72 8.91
CA LEU A 15 -5.57 -0.01 9.22
C LEU A 15 -6.64 -0.95 9.75
N SER A 16 -6.69 -2.17 9.22
CA SER A 16 -7.71 -3.13 9.61
C SER A 16 -7.26 -4.54 9.26
N GLU A 17 -7.92 -5.51 9.86
CA GLU A 17 -7.67 -6.93 9.58
C GLU A 17 -9.00 -7.66 9.54
N THR A 18 -9.17 -8.57 8.55
CA THR A 18 -10.37 -9.37 8.43
C THR A 18 -10.20 -10.70 9.16
N ASP A 19 -11.31 -11.42 9.34
CA ASP A 19 -11.32 -12.74 9.96
C ASP A 19 -10.45 -13.74 9.19
N LYS A 20 -10.24 -13.51 7.91
CA LYS A 20 -9.46 -14.40 7.06
C LYS A 20 -7.99 -14.02 6.99
N GLY A 21 -7.57 -13.06 7.79
CA GLY A 21 -6.17 -12.64 7.86
C GLY A 21 -5.77 -11.60 6.83
N TRP A 22 -6.71 -11.07 6.04
CA TRP A 22 -6.41 -9.98 5.12
C TRP A 22 -6.27 -8.69 5.91
N LYS A 23 -5.26 -7.91 5.56
CA LYS A 23 -4.96 -6.66 6.24
C LYS A 23 -4.92 -5.51 5.24
N LYS A 24 -5.52 -4.40 5.61
CA LYS A 24 -5.37 -3.17 4.83
C LYS A 24 -4.17 -2.42 5.39
N GLU A 25 -3.16 -2.22 4.55
CA GLU A 25 -1.87 -1.70 4.99
C GLU A 25 -1.48 -0.46 4.21
N LEU A 26 -0.75 0.41 4.90
CA LEU A 26 -0.07 1.53 4.27
C LEU A 26 1.40 1.19 4.17
N ASN A 27 1.89 1.05 2.95
CA ASN A 27 3.25 0.62 2.65
C ASN A 27 3.92 1.56 1.67
N LEU A 28 5.26 1.47 1.63
CA LEU A 28 6.04 2.04 0.54
C LEU A 28 6.41 0.88 -0.36
N VAL A 29 5.97 0.92 -1.62
CA VAL A 29 6.09 -0.24 -2.53
C VAL A 29 6.77 0.18 -3.83
N SER A 30 7.73 -0.62 -4.26
CA SER A 30 8.35 -0.50 -5.57
C SER A 30 7.63 -1.46 -6.52
N TRP A 31 6.97 -0.91 -7.54
CA TRP A 31 6.26 -1.68 -8.56
C TRP A 31 7.13 -1.80 -9.79
N ASN A 32 7.36 -3.05 -10.24
CA ASN A 32 8.11 -3.32 -11.48
C ASN A 32 9.47 -2.61 -11.50
N ASP A 33 10.16 -2.60 -10.37
CA ASP A 33 11.48 -1.97 -10.20
C ASP A 33 11.48 -0.45 -10.39
N ASN A 34 10.30 0.17 -10.37
CA ASN A 34 10.20 1.62 -10.42
C ASN A 34 10.47 2.23 -9.05
N ALA A 35 10.65 3.55 -9.03
CA ALA A 35 10.85 4.28 -7.77
C ALA A 35 9.68 3.99 -6.84
N PRO A 36 9.94 3.79 -5.53
CA PRO A 36 8.89 3.45 -4.58
C PRO A 36 7.82 4.51 -4.48
N LYS A 37 6.57 4.06 -4.29
CA LYS A 37 5.42 4.94 -4.11
C LYS A 37 4.64 4.47 -2.89
N TYR A 38 3.87 5.36 -2.31
CA TYR A 38 2.98 5.01 -1.21
C TYR A 38 1.81 4.21 -1.74
N ASP A 39 1.40 3.18 -0.97
CA ASP A 39 0.35 2.28 -1.40
C ASP A 39 -0.54 1.93 -0.23
N LEU A 40 -1.84 2.05 -0.44
CA LEU A 40 -2.84 1.71 0.56
C LEU A 40 -3.71 0.63 -0.07
N ARG A 41 -3.57 -0.61 0.41
CA ARG A 41 -4.30 -1.72 -0.17
C ARG A 41 -4.45 -2.90 0.77
N ASP A 42 -5.34 -3.81 0.38
CA ASP A 42 -5.53 -5.06 1.09
C ASP A 42 -4.47 -6.07 0.67
N TRP A 43 -3.92 -6.77 1.66
CA TRP A 43 -2.93 -7.83 1.44
C TRP A 43 -3.37 -9.10 2.15
N SER A 44 -3.11 -10.24 1.53
CA SER A 44 -3.31 -11.52 2.19
C SER A 44 -2.29 -11.67 3.32
N GLU A 45 -2.54 -12.63 4.21
CA GLU A 45 -1.74 -12.81 5.42
C GLU A 45 -0.24 -12.87 5.15
N ASN A 46 0.15 -13.55 4.06
CA ASN A 46 1.57 -13.74 3.71
C ASN A 46 2.04 -12.82 2.58
N HIS A 47 1.22 -11.84 2.20
CA HIS A 47 1.51 -10.90 1.12
C HIS A 47 1.69 -11.55 -0.26
N GLU A 48 1.22 -12.78 -0.42
CA GLU A 48 1.25 -13.43 -1.73
C GLU A 48 0.17 -12.93 -2.66
N ARG A 49 -0.94 -12.46 -2.10
CA ARG A 49 -2.05 -11.92 -2.87
C ARG A 49 -2.32 -10.49 -2.47
N MET A 50 -2.71 -9.69 -3.43
CA MET A 50 -3.10 -8.31 -3.17
C MET A 50 -4.53 -8.08 -3.65
N GLY A 51 -5.25 -7.26 -2.93
CA GLY A 51 -6.60 -6.87 -3.29
C GLY A 51 -6.64 -5.45 -3.83
N LYS A 52 -7.78 -4.84 -3.67
CA LYS A 52 -8.00 -3.47 -4.15
C LYS A 52 -7.15 -2.49 -3.36
N GLY A 53 -6.70 -1.46 -4.03
CA GLY A 53 -5.92 -0.44 -3.38
C GLY A 53 -5.64 0.73 -4.29
N ILE A 54 -4.89 1.68 -3.75
CA ILE A 54 -4.53 2.90 -4.46
C ILE A 54 -3.06 3.19 -4.23
N THR A 55 -2.38 3.60 -5.29
CA THR A 55 -0.98 3.99 -5.24
C THR A 55 -0.90 5.50 -5.38
N LEU A 56 -0.12 6.14 -4.51
CA LEU A 56 0.01 7.59 -4.47
C LEU A 56 1.47 7.96 -4.63
N ASN A 57 1.73 8.98 -5.46
CA ASN A 57 3.08 9.54 -5.55
C ASN A 57 3.33 10.46 -4.34
N ASN A 58 4.54 10.98 -4.23
CA ASN A 58 4.91 11.83 -3.09
C ASN A 58 4.03 13.07 -2.97
N TYR A 59 3.73 13.71 -4.09
CA TYR A 59 2.90 14.91 -4.09
C TYR A 59 1.49 14.59 -3.58
N GLU A 60 0.91 13.51 -4.10
CA GLU A 60 -0.43 13.10 -3.70
C GLU A 60 -0.48 12.70 -2.23
N PHE A 61 0.55 12.01 -1.76
CA PHE A 61 0.59 11.59 -0.37
C PHE A 61 0.74 12.79 0.58
N ASP A 62 1.53 13.78 0.18
CA ASP A 62 1.65 15.01 0.98
C ASP A 62 0.31 15.74 1.08
N LYS A 63 -0.44 15.79 -0.02
CA LYS A 63 -1.78 16.39 0.01
C LYS A 63 -2.73 15.61 0.90
N LEU A 64 -2.64 14.28 0.87
CA LEU A 64 -3.46 13.45 1.74
C LEU A 64 -3.16 13.73 3.21
N LYS A 65 -1.87 13.85 3.55
CA LYS A 65 -1.48 14.18 4.93
C LYS A 65 -2.06 15.52 5.36
N ASP A 66 -2.03 16.52 4.47
CA ASP A 66 -2.60 17.83 4.77
C ASP A 66 -4.10 17.74 5.04
N ILE A 67 -4.81 16.98 4.22
CA ILE A 67 -6.24 16.79 4.39
C ILE A 67 -6.54 16.15 5.74
N LEU A 68 -5.82 15.07 6.07
CA LEU A 68 -6.02 14.35 7.32
C LEU A 68 -5.71 15.22 8.52
N LYS A 69 -4.67 16.04 8.42
CA LYS A 69 -4.24 16.93 9.50
C LYS A 69 -5.30 17.99 9.80
N ASN A 70 -6.08 18.38 8.79
CA ASN A 70 -7.05 19.47 8.93
C ASN A 70 -8.49 18.96 9.11
N MET A 71 -8.66 17.66 9.32
CA MET A 71 -9.98 17.08 9.59
C MET A 71 -10.39 17.29 11.04
#